data_6450a3e5dd7b479b1aa7c50625227faf
#
_entry.id   6450a3e5dd7b479b1aa7c50625227faf
#
_cell.length_a   1.000
_cell.length_b   1.000
_cell.length_c   1.000
_cell.angle_alpha   90.00
_cell.angle_beta   90.00
_cell.angle_gamma   90.00
#
_symmetry.space_group_name_H-M   'P 1'
#
loop_
_entity.id
_entity.type
_entity.pdbx_description
1 polymer ?
#
loop_
_entity_poly.entity_id
_entity_poly.type
_entity_poly.pdbx_seq_one_letter_code
_entity_poly.pdbx_strand_id
1 'polypeptide(L)'
;MLLLHGFPEFWYSWRHQLREFKSEYRVVALDLRGYGETDAPSHKENYKLDCLITDIKDILESLGYNKCVLIGHDWGGMIAWLVAICYPEMVTKLIVVNFPHPSVFTEYILRHPSQLIKSGYYFFFQMPWFPEFMFTVNDFKVLKSLFTSQATGIGRKGCRLTAEDIEAYLYVFSQPGALTGPINHYRSIFSCLPLQHHEVIMPTLLLWGERDAFMEVEMAEITRIYVKNHFRLTILSEASHWLQQDQPDIVNKLIWTFLKEETTRKRE
;
A
#
# COMPACT_ATOMS: atom_id res chain seq x y z
N MET A 1 -13.21 8.78 -2.78
CA MET A 1 -12.00 7.99 -3.09
C MET A 1 -11.08 8.08 -1.90
N LEU A 2 -10.64 6.96 -1.37
CA LEU A 2 -9.76 6.88 -0.21
C LEU A 2 -8.44 6.22 -0.61
N LEU A 3 -7.31 6.86 -0.28
CA LEU A 3 -5.98 6.46 -0.70
C LEU A 3 -5.14 6.08 0.52
N LEU A 4 -4.58 4.87 0.53
CA LEU A 4 -3.79 4.29 1.62
C LEU A 4 -2.36 4.07 1.15
N HIS A 5 -1.40 4.74 1.79
CA HIS A 5 0.03 4.64 1.48
C HIS A 5 0.67 3.38 2.11
N GLY A 6 1.91 3.10 1.74
CA GLY A 6 2.72 2.00 2.28
C GLY A 6 3.84 2.45 3.21
N PHE A 7 4.90 1.63 3.31
CA PHE A 7 6.09 1.88 4.11
C PHE A 7 7.32 2.10 3.21
N PRO A 8 8.18 3.04 3.52
CA PRO A 8 8.05 4.16 4.46
C PRO A 8 7.50 5.41 3.76
N GLU A 9 6.20 5.51 3.67
CA GLU A 9 5.52 6.59 2.98
C GLU A 9 4.60 7.38 3.94
N PHE A 10 3.89 8.38 3.40
CA PHE A 10 2.83 9.13 4.04
C PHE A 10 1.90 9.66 2.94
N TRP A 11 0.84 10.40 3.27
CA TRP A 11 -0.16 10.88 2.31
C TRP A 11 0.42 11.49 1.03
N TYR A 12 1.62 12.06 1.12
CA TYR A 12 2.30 12.76 0.02
C TYR A 12 2.70 11.83 -1.14
N SER A 13 2.81 10.53 -0.88
CA SER A 13 3.04 9.53 -1.94
C SER A 13 1.93 9.53 -3.00
N TRP A 14 0.73 10.01 -2.62
CA TRP A 14 -0.44 10.14 -3.47
C TRP A 14 -0.64 11.55 -4.08
N ARG A 15 0.35 12.46 -4.00
CA ARG A 15 0.23 13.84 -4.44
C ARG A 15 -0.19 14.00 -5.92
N HIS A 16 0.25 13.08 -6.78
CA HIS A 16 -0.12 13.07 -8.19
C HIS A 16 -1.58 12.63 -8.38
N GLN A 17 -2.03 11.62 -7.67
CA GLN A 17 -3.40 11.12 -7.70
C GLN A 17 -4.39 12.11 -7.09
N LEU A 18 -4.01 12.77 -5.99
CA LEU A 18 -4.79 13.85 -5.39
C LEU A 18 -5.06 14.99 -6.40
N ARG A 19 -4.04 15.39 -7.15
CA ARG A 19 -4.18 16.45 -8.18
C ARG A 19 -5.07 16.01 -9.34
N GLU A 20 -4.91 14.77 -9.78
CA GLU A 20 -5.60 14.21 -10.93
C GLU A 20 -7.10 14.01 -10.69
N PHE A 21 -7.45 13.35 -9.59
CA PHE A 21 -8.82 12.90 -9.36
C PHE A 21 -9.73 13.92 -8.67
N LYS A 22 -9.20 15.03 -8.12
CA LYS A 22 -9.96 16.04 -7.38
C LYS A 22 -11.08 16.72 -8.20
N SER A 23 -11.03 16.66 -9.52
CA SER A 23 -12.02 17.29 -10.40
C SER A 23 -13.35 16.55 -10.40
N GLU A 24 -13.35 15.21 -10.20
CA GLU A 24 -14.54 14.37 -10.27
C GLU A 24 -14.83 13.61 -8.96
N TYR A 25 -13.86 13.56 -8.04
CA TYR A 25 -13.97 12.84 -6.77
C TYR A 25 -13.60 13.72 -5.59
N ARG A 26 -14.26 13.50 -4.46
CA ARG A 26 -13.66 13.86 -3.18
C ARG A 26 -12.57 12.84 -2.90
N VAL A 27 -11.30 13.27 -2.97
CA VAL A 27 -10.14 12.41 -2.76
C VAL A 27 -9.56 12.69 -1.40
N VAL A 28 -9.36 11.64 -0.61
CA VAL A 28 -8.76 11.71 0.72
C VAL A 28 -7.57 10.76 0.73
N ALA A 29 -6.37 11.27 0.97
CA ALA A 29 -5.18 10.50 1.25
C ALA A 29 -4.89 10.57 2.74
N LEU A 30 -4.78 9.43 3.38
CA LEU A 30 -4.58 9.32 4.83
C LEU A 30 -3.09 9.21 5.15
N ASP A 31 -2.73 9.69 6.33
CA ASP A 31 -1.60 9.12 7.07
C ASP A 31 -2.14 7.96 7.92
N LEU A 32 -1.67 6.75 7.66
CA LEU A 32 -2.08 5.58 8.40
C LEU A 32 -1.66 5.69 9.88
N ARG A 33 -2.31 4.93 10.77
CA ARG A 33 -1.97 4.88 12.19
C ARG A 33 -0.45 4.75 12.38
N GLY A 34 0.13 5.68 13.17
CA GLY A 34 1.56 5.70 13.45
C GLY A 34 2.42 6.44 12.43
N TYR A 35 1.82 7.04 11.40
CA TYR A 35 2.50 7.83 10.38
C TYR A 35 2.10 9.30 10.44
N GLY A 36 3.01 10.17 10.02
CA GLY A 36 2.79 11.60 9.83
C GLY A 36 2.16 12.27 11.06
N GLU A 37 1.02 12.90 10.86
CA GLU A 37 0.28 13.64 11.90
C GLU A 37 -0.76 12.76 12.62
N THR A 38 -0.89 11.47 12.25
CA THR A 38 -1.83 10.54 12.88
C THR A 38 -1.27 10.02 14.19
N ASP A 39 -2.16 9.74 15.16
CA ASP A 39 -1.78 9.17 16.44
C ASP A 39 -0.90 7.92 16.29
N ALA A 40 0.18 7.88 17.08
CA ALA A 40 1.17 6.81 17.10
C ALA A 40 1.20 6.08 18.46
N PRO A 41 0.26 5.16 18.73
CA PRO A 41 0.27 4.39 19.97
C PRO A 41 1.59 3.64 20.17
N SER A 42 2.13 3.63 21.38
CA SER A 42 3.45 3.07 21.67
C SER A 42 3.50 1.52 21.59
N HIS A 43 2.39 0.87 21.91
CA HIS A 43 2.32 -0.60 21.98
C HIS A 43 2.04 -1.20 20.59
N LYS A 44 2.85 -2.18 20.19
CA LYS A 44 2.71 -2.86 18.89
C LYS A 44 1.35 -3.53 18.68
N GLU A 45 0.70 -3.96 19.75
CA GLU A 45 -0.64 -4.59 19.74
C GLU A 45 -1.70 -3.69 19.12
N ASN A 46 -1.51 -2.37 19.15
CA ASN A 46 -2.39 -1.39 18.53
C ASN A 46 -2.26 -1.32 16.99
N TYR A 47 -1.28 -2.03 16.42
CA TYR A 47 -1.02 -2.08 14.98
C TYR A 47 -1.42 -3.40 14.33
N LYS A 48 -2.21 -4.23 15.03
CA LYS A 48 -2.79 -5.44 14.45
C LYS A 48 -3.69 -5.11 13.28
N LEU A 49 -3.82 -6.03 12.34
CA LEU A 49 -4.59 -5.80 11.11
C LEU A 49 -6.07 -5.47 11.38
N ASP A 50 -6.68 -6.08 12.40
CA ASP A 50 -8.04 -5.75 12.82
C ASP A 50 -8.20 -4.29 13.27
N CYS A 51 -7.21 -3.74 14.00
CA CYS A 51 -7.21 -2.32 14.33
C CYS A 51 -7.11 -1.44 13.07
N LEU A 52 -6.19 -1.78 12.16
CA LEU A 52 -5.95 -0.99 10.95
C LEU A 52 -7.14 -0.99 10.00
N ILE A 53 -7.83 -2.12 9.82
CA ILE A 53 -9.03 -2.18 8.98
C ILE A 53 -10.22 -1.47 9.63
N THR A 54 -10.32 -1.50 10.96
CA THR A 54 -11.35 -0.75 11.71
C THR A 54 -11.13 0.75 11.57
N ASP A 55 -9.88 1.23 11.60
CA ASP A 55 -9.59 2.65 11.35
C ASP A 55 -10.16 3.11 10.00
N ILE A 56 -9.98 2.32 8.94
CA ILE A 56 -10.47 2.70 7.61
C ILE A 56 -12.00 2.76 7.57
N LYS A 57 -12.67 1.82 8.24
CA LYS A 57 -14.12 1.84 8.40
C LYS A 57 -14.58 3.11 9.13
N ASP A 58 -14.01 3.37 10.31
CA ASP A 58 -14.41 4.49 11.18
C ASP A 58 -14.11 5.85 10.51
N ILE A 59 -12.99 5.96 9.79
CA ILE A 59 -12.67 7.17 9.01
C ILE A 59 -13.72 7.40 7.92
N LEU A 60 -14.09 6.37 7.16
CA LEU A 60 -15.09 6.52 6.10
C LEU A 60 -16.44 6.96 6.66
N GLU A 61 -16.88 6.34 7.74
CA GLU A 61 -18.11 6.72 8.46
C GLU A 61 -18.04 8.15 9.02
N SER A 62 -16.91 8.53 9.62
CA SER A 62 -16.69 9.88 10.17
C SER A 62 -16.69 10.97 9.09
N LEU A 63 -16.26 10.63 7.88
CA LEU A 63 -16.34 11.52 6.72
C LEU A 63 -17.76 11.64 6.14
N GLY A 64 -18.74 10.91 6.69
CA GLY A 64 -20.13 10.89 6.26
C GLY A 64 -20.41 10.02 5.04
N TYR A 65 -19.54 9.05 4.75
CA TYR A 65 -19.71 8.12 3.63
C TYR A 65 -19.84 6.68 4.10
N ASN A 66 -20.68 5.92 3.43
CA ASN A 66 -20.83 4.48 3.66
C ASN A 66 -20.16 3.63 2.56
N LYS A 67 -19.70 4.26 1.48
CA LYS A 67 -19.03 3.57 0.36
C LYS A 67 -17.95 4.45 -0.25
N CYS A 68 -16.88 3.83 -0.73
CA CYS A 68 -15.81 4.53 -1.45
C CYS A 68 -15.20 3.67 -2.57
N VAL A 69 -14.48 4.32 -3.46
CA VAL A 69 -13.39 3.68 -4.22
C VAL A 69 -12.19 3.64 -3.30
N LEU A 70 -11.67 2.44 -3.04
CA LEU A 70 -10.53 2.24 -2.14
C LEU A 70 -9.28 1.93 -2.96
N ILE A 71 -8.21 2.68 -2.69
CA ILE A 71 -6.92 2.52 -3.38
C ILE A 71 -5.84 2.34 -2.33
N GLY A 72 -5.02 1.31 -2.47
CA GLY A 72 -3.92 1.04 -1.53
C GLY A 72 -2.63 0.64 -2.22
N HIS A 73 -1.51 1.07 -1.65
CA HIS A 73 -0.16 0.70 -2.06
C HIS A 73 0.58 0.02 -0.90
N ASP A 74 1.33 -1.06 -1.16
CA ASP A 74 2.15 -1.77 -0.17
C ASP A 74 1.34 -2.13 1.09
N TRP A 75 1.68 -1.67 2.32
CA TRP A 75 0.86 -1.85 3.51
C TRP A 75 -0.57 -1.34 3.36
N GLY A 76 -0.74 -0.18 2.69
CA GLY A 76 -2.07 0.32 2.34
C GLY A 76 -2.80 -0.62 1.37
N GLY A 77 -2.09 -1.34 0.52
CA GLY A 77 -2.63 -2.41 -0.33
C GLY A 77 -3.09 -3.62 0.47
N MET A 78 -2.29 -4.09 1.43
CA MET A 78 -2.68 -5.14 2.39
C MET A 78 -3.98 -4.75 3.10
N ILE A 79 -4.02 -3.55 3.68
CA ILE A 79 -5.19 -3.04 4.40
C ILE A 79 -6.39 -2.93 3.46
N ALA A 80 -6.21 -2.42 2.24
CA ALA A 80 -7.29 -2.28 1.27
C ALA A 80 -7.91 -3.63 0.87
N TRP A 81 -7.09 -4.67 0.65
CA TRP A 81 -7.59 -6.04 0.44
C TRP A 81 -8.44 -6.50 1.62
N LEU A 82 -7.94 -6.33 2.84
CA LEU A 82 -8.62 -6.79 4.06
C LEU A 82 -9.92 -6.03 4.31
N VAL A 83 -9.96 -4.71 4.08
CA VAL A 83 -11.20 -3.92 4.14
C VAL A 83 -12.21 -4.42 3.11
N ALA A 84 -11.78 -4.70 1.89
CA ALA A 84 -12.64 -5.23 0.83
C ALA A 84 -13.20 -6.63 1.16
N ILE A 85 -12.46 -7.44 1.89
CA ILE A 85 -12.89 -8.78 2.36
C ILE A 85 -13.84 -8.68 3.55
N CYS A 86 -13.49 -7.86 4.55
CA CYS A 86 -14.22 -7.76 5.83
C CYS A 86 -15.46 -6.85 5.76
N TYR A 87 -15.40 -5.82 4.91
CA TYR A 87 -16.46 -4.81 4.74
C TYR A 87 -16.79 -4.59 3.25
N PRO A 88 -17.21 -5.66 2.53
CA PRO A 88 -17.39 -5.59 1.07
C PRO A 88 -18.44 -4.55 0.64
N GLU A 89 -19.42 -4.25 1.51
CA GLU A 89 -20.45 -3.24 1.27
C GLU A 89 -19.91 -1.81 1.25
N MET A 90 -18.73 -1.57 1.83
CA MET A 90 -18.09 -0.26 1.89
C MET A 90 -17.19 0.04 0.69
N VAL A 91 -16.88 -0.94 -0.15
CA VAL A 91 -15.96 -0.79 -1.27
C VAL A 91 -16.69 -0.96 -2.60
N THR A 92 -16.80 0.11 -3.37
CA THR A 92 -17.44 0.08 -4.69
C THR A 92 -16.53 -0.46 -5.79
N LYS A 93 -15.26 -0.07 -5.76
CA LYS A 93 -14.17 -0.58 -6.60
C LYS A 93 -12.89 -0.61 -5.77
N LEU A 94 -12.12 -1.66 -5.93
CA LEU A 94 -10.82 -1.82 -5.27
C LEU A 94 -9.70 -1.62 -6.29
N ILE A 95 -8.70 -0.83 -5.90
CA ILE A 95 -7.48 -0.63 -6.69
C ILE A 95 -6.29 -0.87 -5.78
N VAL A 96 -5.43 -1.79 -6.19
CA VAL A 96 -4.23 -2.11 -5.40
C VAL A 96 -2.99 -1.93 -6.27
N VAL A 97 -1.96 -1.36 -5.67
CA VAL A 97 -0.68 -1.10 -6.30
C VAL A 97 0.39 -1.88 -5.56
N ASN A 98 1.13 -2.73 -6.28
CA ASN A 98 2.29 -3.47 -5.80
C ASN A 98 2.06 -4.22 -4.48
N PHE A 99 0.90 -4.84 -4.32
CA PHE A 99 0.64 -5.78 -3.23
C PHE A 99 -0.34 -6.89 -3.66
N PRO A 100 -0.01 -8.17 -3.48
CA PRO A 100 -0.89 -9.28 -3.85
C PRO A 100 -2.05 -9.42 -2.86
N HIS A 101 -3.00 -10.29 -3.18
CA HIS A 101 -3.97 -10.73 -2.19
C HIS A 101 -3.27 -11.33 -0.96
N PRO A 102 -3.72 -11.05 0.29
CA PRO A 102 -3.03 -11.50 1.52
C PRO A 102 -2.78 -13.01 1.59
N SER A 103 -3.74 -13.82 1.11
CA SER A 103 -3.57 -15.27 1.06
C SER A 103 -2.47 -15.69 0.08
N VAL A 104 -2.36 -15.00 -1.07
CA VAL A 104 -1.28 -15.25 -2.03
C VAL A 104 0.07 -14.91 -1.41
N PHE A 105 0.19 -13.75 -0.77
CA PHE A 105 1.42 -13.37 -0.10
C PHE A 105 1.89 -14.42 0.92
N THR A 106 0.98 -14.85 1.81
CA THR A 106 1.28 -15.81 2.85
C THR A 106 1.69 -17.19 2.28
N GLU A 107 0.95 -17.68 1.29
CA GLU A 107 1.25 -18.97 0.68
C GLU A 107 2.54 -18.94 -0.16
N TYR A 108 2.73 -17.84 -0.88
CA TYR A 108 3.86 -17.67 -1.79
C TYR A 108 5.18 -17.57 -1.05
N ILE A 109 5.24 -16.78 0.02
CA ILE A 109 6.46 -16.62 0.83
C ILE A 109 6.91 -17.94 1.49
N LEU A 110 5.96 -18.82 1.85
CA LEU A 110 6.26 -20.13 2.43
C LEU A 110 6.81 -21.13 1.41
N ARG A 111 6.50 -20.94 0.12
CA ARG A 111 6.87 -21.89 -0.95
C ARG A 111 8.02 -21.41 -1.82
N HIS A 112 8.36 -20.12 -1.80
CA HIS A 112 9.36 -19.51 -2.69
C HIS A 112 10.48 -18.86 -1.87
N PRO A 113 11.65 -19.52 -1.76
CA PRO A 113 12.80 -19.00 -1.01
C PRO A 113 13.27 -17.62 -1.48
N SER A 114 13.12 -17.30 -2.77
CA SER A 114 13.46 -16.00 -3.33
C SER A 114 12.63 -14.88 -2.72
N GLN A 115 11.30 -15.05 -2.59
CA GLN A 115 10.45 -14.09 -1.92
C GLN A 115 10.73 -14.01 -0.43
N LEU A 116 11.02 -15.13 0.23
CA LEU A 116 11.40 -15.15 1.64
C LEU A 116 12.66 -14.32 1.91
N ILE A 117 13.66 -14.40 1.02
CA ILE A 117 14.88 -13.58 1.08
C ILE A 117 14.55 -12.11 0.89
N LYS A 118 13.75 -11.74 -0.14
CA LYS A 118 13.29 -10.36 -0.36
C LYS A 118 12.52 -9.81 0.85
N SER A 119 11.79 -10.66 1.55
CA SER A 119 11.02 -10.33 2.76
C SER A 119 11.82 -10.42 4.06
N GLY A 120 13.13 -10.62 4.00
CA GLY A 120 13.99 -10.75 5.18
C GLY A 120 13.94 -9.57 6.14
N TYR A 121 13.61 -8.38 5.64
CA TYR A 121 13.42 -7.18 6.46
C TYR A 121 12.23 -7.29 7.46
N TYR A 122 11.24 -8.13 7.21
CA TYR A 122 10.17 -8.42 8.17
C TYR A 122 10.74 -8.99 9.49
N PHE A 123 11.74 -9.87 9.39
CA PHE A 123 12.43 -10.43 10.57
C PHE A 123 13.37 -9.40 11.23
N PHE A 124 14.06 -8.59 10.42
CA PHE A 124 14.87 -7.49 10.92
C PHE A 124 14.04 -6.51 11.76
N PHE A 125 12.84 -6.17 11.32
CA PHE A 125 11.94 -5.25 12.03
C PHE A 125 11.35 -5.82 13.31
N GLN A 126 11.49 -7.12 13.60
CA GLN A 126 11.10 -7.68 14.90
C GLN A 126 12.06 -7.27 16.02
N MET A 127 13.28 -6.85 15.70
CA MET A 127 14.24 -6.39 16.71
C MET A 127 13.75 -5.11 17.40
N PRO A 128 13.93 -5.00 18.74
CA PRO A 128 13.59 -3.77 19.45
C PRO A 128 14.59 -2.66 19.13
N TRP A 129 14.12 -1.43 18.95
CA TRP A 129 14.86 -0.17 18.75
C TRP A 129 15.93 -0.15 17.63
N PHE A 130 16.51 -1.29 17.29
CA PHE A 130 17.63 -1.36 16.34
C PHE A 130 17.22 -0.98 14.89
N PRO A 131 16.08 -1.40 14.36
CA PRO A 131 15.63 -0.94 13.05
C PRO A 131 15.43 0.57 12.99
N GLU A 132 14.80 1.16 14.00
CA GLU A 132 14.62 2.61 14.11
C GLU A 132 15.99 3.34 14.08
N PHE A 133 16.93 2.85 14.86
CA PHE A 133 18.29 3.40 14.86
C PHE A 133 18.96 3.29 13.50
N MET A 134 18.85 2.16 12.80
CA MET A 134 19.44 1.98 11.47
C MET A 134 18.89 2.92 10.43
N PHE A 135 17.61 3.30 10.53
CA PHE A 135 17.03 4.29 9.62
C PHE A 135 17.54 5.72 9.86
N THR A 136 17.94 6.05 11.10
CA THR A 136 18.44 7.40 11.44
C THR A 136 19.93 7.59 11.16
N VAL A 137 20.71 6.52 11.05
CA VAL A 137 22.17 6.57 10.86
C VAL A 137 22.52 7.22 9.53
N ASN A 138 23.63 8.00 9.53
CA ASN A 138 24.16 8.68 8.34
C ASN A 138 23.10 9.55 7.65
N ASP A 139 22.42 10.36 8.44
CA ASP A 139 21.44 11.31 7.94
C ASP A 139 20.35 10.62 7.09
N PHE A 140 19.71 9.62 7.68
CA PHE A 140 18.64 8.82 7.04
C PHE A 140 19.06 8.18 5.72
N LYS A 141 20.31 7.77 5.59
CA LYS A 141 20.85 7.19 4.35
C LYS A 141 20.02 5.99 3.85
N VAL A 142 19.55 5.13 4.77
CA VAL A 142 18.71 3.97 4.41
C VAL A 142 17.41 4.44 3.77
N LEU A 143 16.71 5.39 4.41
CA LEU A 143 15.46 5.95 3.89
C LEU A 143 15.65 6.58 2.50
N LYS A 144 16.67 7.42 2.34
CA LYS A 144 17.04 8.03 1.05
C LYS A 144 17.29 6.96 -0.02
N SER A 145 18.05 5.92 0.32
CA SER A 145 18.41 4.84 -0.61
C SER A 145 17.20 4.03 -1.09
N LEU A 146 16.18 3.84 -0.26
CA LEU A 146 14.95 3.15 -0.67
C LEU A 146 14.29 3.83 -1.88
N PHE A 147 14.29 5.16 -1.91
CA PHE A 147 13.68 5.93 -2.99
C PHE A 147 14.62 6.29 -4.14
N THR A 148 15.93 6.32 -3.93
CA THR A 148 16.88 6.87 -4.91
C THR A 148 17.88 5.86 -5.47
N SER A 149 18.00 4.67 -4.87
CA SER A 149 18.96 3.68 -5.36
C SER A 149 18.54 3.06 -6.70
N GLN A 150 19.49 2.55 -7.42
CA GLN A 150 19.24 1.87 -8.70
C GLN A 150 18.42 0.58 -8.53
N ALA A 151 18.53 -0.06 -7.36
CA ALA A 151 17.86 -1.35 -7.10
C ALA A 151 16.40 -1.18 -6.71
N THR A 152 16.11 -0.23 -5.81
CA THR A 152 14.77 -0.09 -5.20
C THR A 152 14.06 1.21 -5.56
N GLY A 153 14.79 2.19 -6.08
CA GLY A 153 14.32 3.57 -6.20
C GLY A 153 13.46 3.87 -7.41
N ILE A 154 12.91 5.07 -7.37
CA ILE A 154 12.06 5.69 -8.38
C ILE A 154 12.91 6.24 -9.52
N GLY A 155 12.41 6.18 -10.76
CA GLY A 155 12.91 7.06 -11.81
C GLY A 155 13.98 6.52 -12.72
N ARG A 156 13.96 5.22 -13.03
CA ARG A 156 14.80 4.73 -14.14
C ARG A 156 14.36 5.27 -15.50
N LYS A 157 13.04 5.29 -15.75
CA LYS A 157 12.41 5.83 -16.98
C LYS A 157 11.19 6.73 -16.70
N GLY A 158 10.85 6.95 -15.42
CA GLY A 158 9.69 7.70 -15.00
C GLY A 158 10.03 9.04 -14.35
N CYS A 159 9.11 9.52 -13.54
CA CYS A 159 9.26 10.73 -12.75
C CYS A 159 10.32 10.49 -11.67
N ARG A 160 11.32 11.35 -11.58
CA ARG A 160 12.29 11.31 -10.48
C ARG A 160 11.78 12.12 -9.30
N LEU A 161 12.05 11.66 -8.08
CA LEU A 161 11.83 12.49 -6.92
C LEU A 161 12.76 13.72 -6.97
N THR A 162 12.19 14.88 -6.68
CA THR A 162 12.96 16.12 -6.53
C THR A 162 13.67 16.14 -5.17
N ALA A 163 14.55 17.10 -4.97
CA ALA A 163 15.16 17.32 -3.65
C ALA A 163 14.10 17.65 -2.61
N GLU A 164 13.11 18.46 -2.98
CA GLU A 164 11.97 18.83 -2.11
C GLU A 164 11.10 17.61 -1.75
N ASP A 165 10.89 16.69 -2.67
CA ASP A 165 10.19 15.44 -2.37
C ASP A 165 10.94 14.63 -1.30
N ILE A 166 12.26 14.49 -1.44
CA ILE A 166 13.10 13.78 -0.45
C ILE A 166 13.08 14.49 0.90
N GLU A 167 13.19 15.82 0.92
CA GLU A 167 13.11 16.61 2.15
C GLU A 167 11.76 16.45 2.86
N ALA A 168 10.65 16.34 2.11
CA ALA A 168 9.34 16.05 2.70
C ALA A 168 9.32 14.72 3.45
N TYR A 169 9.89 13.65 2.87
CA TYR A 169 10.04 12.35 3.55
C TYR A 169 10.96 12.46 4.76
N LEU A 170 12.10 13.12 4.63
CA LEU A 170 13.05 13.30 5.74
C LEU A 170 12.41 14.09 6.89
N TYR A 171 11.67 15.14 6.59
CA TYR A 171 10.97 15.93 7.60
C TYR A 171 10.03 15.06 8.44
N VAL A 172 9.18 14.26 7.78
CA VAL A 172 8.20 13.41 8.48
C VAL A 172 8.90 12.34 9.33
N PHE A 173 9.88 11.62 8.76
CA PHE A 173 10.52 10.49 9.46
C PHE A 173 11.62 10.90 10.42
N SER A 174 12.08 12.16 10.41
CA SER A 174 13.03 12.70 11.41
C SER A 174 12.35 13.16 12.71
N GLN A 175 11.02 13.24 12.75
CA GLN A 175 10.33 13.60 13.98
C GLN A 175 10.54 12.54 15.08
N PRO A 176 10.60 12.94 16.35
CA PRO A 176 10.79 11.98 17.46
C PRO A 176 9.77 10.86 17.44
N GLY A 177 10.24 9.61 17.38
CA GLY A 177 9.38 8.42 17.41
C GLY A 177 8.67 8.09 16.08
N ALA A 178 8.85 8.89 15.02
CA ALA A 178 8.14 8.73 13.75
C ALA A 178 8.38 7.39 13.03
N LEU A 179 9.44 6.68 13.35
CA LEU A 179 9.74 5.35 12.77
C LEU A 179 9.11 4.19 13.56
N THR A 180 8.78 4.39 14.84
CA THR A 180 8.29 3.31 15.69
C THR A 180 6.90 2.81 15.26
N GLY A 181 5.98 3.71 14.98
CA GLY A 181 4.65 3.37 14.48
C GLY A 181 4.71 2.55 13.18
N PRO A 182 5.37 3.04 12.12
CA PRO A 182 5.59 2.31 10.88
C PRO A 182 6.20 0.92 11.06
N ILE A 183 7.22 0.78 11.91
CA ILE A 183 7.87 -0.50 12.19
C ILE A 183 6.95 -1.43 13.02
N ASN A 184 6.09 -0.89 13.88
CA ASN A 184 5.13 -1.68 14.65
C ASN A 184 4.07 -2.37 13.76
N HIS A 185 3.75 -1.87 12.56
CA HIS A 185 2.97 -2.62 11.58
C HIS A 185 3.60 -4.00 11.30
N TYR A 186 4.91 -4.03 11.05
CA TYR A 186 5.66 -5.28 10.82
C TYR A 186 5.77 -6.14 12.08
N ARG A 187 5.92 -5.54 13.27
CA ARG A 187 6.00 -6.27 14.54
C ARG A 187 4.69 -6.97 14.89
N SER A 188 3.57 -6.48 14.37
CA SER A 188 2.22 -7.00 14.63
C SER A 188 1.74 -8.02 13.59
N ILE A 189 2.41 -8.16 12.45
CA ILE A 189 1.92 -8.94 11.31
C ILE A 189 1.74 -10.43 11.66
N PHE A 190 2.59 -10.98 12.53
CA PHE A 190 2.51 -12.38 12.96
C PHE A 190 1.40 -12.65 13.98
N SER A 191 0.67 -11.63 14.42
CA SER A 191 -0.45 -11.73 15.36
C SER A 191 -1.81 -11.67 14.67
N CYS A 192 -1.86 -11.97 13.36
CA CYS A 192 -3.08 -11.84 12.56
C CYS A 192 -4.07 -12.97 12.85
N LEU A 193 -5.35 -12.61 12.93
CA LEU A 193 -6.44 -13.57 12.95
C LEU A 193 -6.56 -14.26 11.58
N PRO A 194 -6.83 -15.57 11.53
CA PRO A 194 -7.13 -16.23 10.27
C PRO A 194 -8.41 -15.62 9.69
N LEU A 195 -8.37 -15.22 8.42
CA LEU A 195 -9.55 -14.76 7.70
C LEU A 195 -10.56 -15.91 7.56
N GLN A 196 -11.83 -15.63 7.85
CA GLN A 196 -12.92 -16.61 7.63
C GLN A 196 -13.30 -16.69 6.15
N HIS A 197 -13.18 -15.56 5.43
CA HIS A 197 -13.44 -15.45 4.00
C HIS A 197 -12.21 -14.83 3.31
N HIS A 198 -11.96 -15.26 2.09
CA HIS A 198 -10.81 -14.81 1.30
C HIS A 198 -11.22 -14.17 -0.03
N GLU A 199 -12.52 -14.17 -0.36
CA GLU A 199 -13.00 -13.73 -1.66
C GLU A 199 -13.30 -12.24 -1.69
N VAL A 200 -12.91 -11.61 -2.80
CA VAL A 200 -13.20 -10.21 -3.10
C VAL A 200 -14.29 -10.15 -4.16
N ILE A 201 -15.41 -9.51 -3.83
CA ILE A 201 -16.63 -9.53 -4.65
C ILE A 201 -16.90 -8.25 -5.44
N MET A 202 -16.04 -7.24 -5.33
CA MET A 202 -16.14 -6.00 -6.11
C MET A 202 -15.15 -6.00 -7.28
N PRO A 203 -15.41 -5.16 -8.32
CA PRO A 203 -14.45 -4.95 -9.39
C PRO A 203 -13.10 -4.50 -8.84
N THR A 204 -12.03 -5.13 -9.32
CA THR A 204 -10.69 -4.93 -8.79
C THR A 204 -9.67 -4.67 -9.90
N LEU A 205 -8.87 -3.62 -9.74
CA LEU A 205 -7.71 -3.32 -10.54
C LEU A 205 -6.44 -3.58 -9.70
N LEU A 206 -5.55 -4.42 -10.22
CA LEU A 206 -4.22 -4.61 -9.65
C LEU A 206 -3.18 -4.03 -10.62
N LEU A 207 -2.41 -3.07 -10.13
CA LEU A 207 -1.29 -2.46 -10.85
C LEU A 207 0.01 -2.96 -10.24
N TRP A 208 0.97 -3.32 -11.10
CA TRP A 208 2.23 -3.88 -10.63
C TRP A 208 3.41 -3.34 -11.43
N GLY A 209 4.47 -2.93 -10.72
CA GLY A 209 5.75 -2.58 -11.34
C GLY A 209 6.59 -3.84 -11.52
N GLU A 210 7.00 -4.14 -12.76
CA GLU A 210 7.78 -5.33 -13.09
C GLU A 210 9.13 -5.39 -12.34
N ARG A 211 9.67 -4.22 -11.97
CA ARG A 211 10.91 -4.08 -11.23
C ARG A 211 10.74 -3.90 -9.73
N ASP A 212 9.63 -4.38 -9.20
CA ASP A 212 9.43 -4.38 -7.74
C ASP A 212 10.55 -5.18 -7.05
N ALA A 213 11.33 -4.48 -6.21
CA ALA A 213 12.45 -5.08 -5.49
C ALA A 213 12.01 -5.87 -4.25
N PHE A 214 10.78 -5.70 -3.79
CA PHE A 214 10.26 -6.26 -2.55
C PHE A 214 9.28 -7.41 -2.79
N MET A 215 8.50 -7.34 -3.87
CA MET A 215 7.44 -8.29 -4.19
C MET A 215 7.65 -8.90 -5.57
N GLU A 216 7.60 -10.23 -5.66
CA GLU A 216 7.72 -10.93 -6.93
C GLU A 216 6.44 -10.78 -7.76
N VAL A 217 6.62 -10.48 -9.04
CA VAL A 217 5.52 -10.16 -9.97
C VAL A 217 4.58 -11.35 -10.23
N GLU A 218 5.09 -12.56 -10.05
CA GLU A 218 4.32 -13.80 -10.22
C GLU A 218 3.11 -13.87 -9.29
N MET A 219 3.16 -13.24 -8.12
CA MET A 219 2.04 -13.15 -7.19
C MET A 219 0.85 -12.37 -7.76
N ALA A 220 1.10 -11.46 -8.70
CA ALA A 220 0.04 -10.64 -9.28
C ALA A 220 -1.01 -11.47 -10.05
N GLU A 221 -0.58 -12.42 -10.88
CA GLU A 221 -1.51 -13.31 -11.60
C GLU A 221 -2.22 -14.30 -10.67
N ILE A 222 -1.52 -14.85 -9.68
CA ILE A 222 -2.10 -15.78 -8.71
C ILE A 222 -3.25 -15.13 -7.94
N THR A 223 -3.17 -13.81 -7.68
CA THR A 223 -4.21 -13.03 -7.00
C THR A 223 -5.58 -13.14 -7.67
N ARG A 224 -5.64 -13.37 -8.98
CA ARG A 224 -6.89 -13.51 -9.76
C ARG A 224 -7.88 -14.51 -9.17
N ILE A 225 -7.41 -15.60 -8.61
CA ILE A 225 -8.28 -16.68 -8.09
C ILE A 225 -9.19 -16.24 -6.94
N TYR A 226 -8.79 -15.19 -6.22
CA TYR A 226 -9.53 -14.66 -5.08
C TYR A 226 -10.54 -13.56 -5.45
N VAL A 227 -10.52 -13.03 -6.69
CA VAL A 227 -11.45 -11.99 -7.12
C VAL A 227 -12.59 -12.62 -7.91
N LYS A 228 -13.82 -12.53 -7.38
CA LYS A 228 -15.04 -13.14 -7.96
C LYS A 228 -15.83 -12.18 -8.85
N ASN A 229 -15.27 -11.02 -9.15
CA ASN A 229 -15.85 -10.03 -10.05
C ASN A 229 -14.85 -9.69 -11.15
N HIS A 230 -15.09 -8.60 -11.88
CA HIS A 230 -14.17 -8.10 -12.88
C HIS A 230 -12.79 -7.83 -12.27
N PHE A 231 -11.78 -8.56 -12.75
CA PHE A 231 -10.39 -8.40 -12.32
C PHE A 231 -9.53 -7.97 -13.50
N ARG A 232 -8.91 -6.83 -13.35
CA ARG A 232 -7.95 -6.31 -14.30
C ARG A 232 -6.57 -6.25 -13.66
N LEU A 233 -5.60 -6.88 -14.31
CA LEU A 233 -4.18 -6.78 -13.95
C LEU A 233 -3.46 -5.99 -15.04
N THR A 234 -2.60 -5.07 -14.62
CA THR A 234 -1.67 -4.39 -15.52
C THR A 234 -0.29 -4.36 -14.89
N ILE A 235 0.68 -4.99 -15.56
CA ILE A 235 2.09 -4.96 -15.18
C ILE A 235 2.76 -3.88 -16.03
N LEU A 236 3.41 -2.93 -15.36
CA LEU A 236 4.14 -1.85 -16.02
C LEU A 236 5.63 -2.21 -16.07
N SER A 237 6.13 -2.36 -17.29
CA SER A 237 7.56 -2.60 -17.50
C SER A 237 8.41 -1.44 -17.01
N GLU A 238 9.60 -1.76 -16.48
CA GLU A 238 10.55 -0.78 -15.95
C GLU A 238 10.08 0.04 -14.74
N ALA A 239 8.86 -0.17 -14.25
CA ALA A 239 8.34 0.51 -13.08
C ALA A 239 8.79 -0.18 -11.79
N SER A 240 9.06 0.63 -10.77
CA SER A 240 9.52 0.21 -9.45
C SER A 240 8.35 -0.18 -8.53
N HIS A 241 8.68 -0.51 -7.28
CA HIS A 241 7.69 -0.69 -6.22
C HIS A 241 6.81 0.56 -5.99
N TRP A 242 7.37 1.75 -6.15
CA TRP A 242 6.72 3.04 -5.90
C TRP A 242 5.92 3.53 -7.12
N LEU A 243 5.13 2.65 -7.71
CA LEU A 243 4.52 2.82 -9.03
C LEU A 243 3.72 4.11 -9.18
N GLN A 244 2.94 4.50 -8.16
CA GLN A 244 2.12 5.71 -8.17
C GLN A 244 2.93 7.01 -8.22
N GLN A 245 4.21 6.95 -7.81
CA GLN A 245 5.16 8.06 -7.85
C GLN A 245 6.12 7.96 -9.04
N ASP A 246 6.45 6.73 -9.46
CA ASP A 246 7.40 6.45 -10.52
C ASP A 246 6.80 6.73 -11.92
N GLN A 247 5.54 6.31 -12.14
CA GLN A 247 4.83 6.48 -13.41
C GLN A 247 3.41 7.05 -13.20
N PRO A 248 3.28 8.23 -12.60
CA PRO A 248 2.00 8.77 -12.17
C PRO A 248 0.99 8.93 -13.33
N ASP A 249 1.43 9.40 -14.50
CA ASP A 249 0.55 9.63 -15.65
C ASP A 249 -0.08 8.34 -16.18
N ILE A 250 0.74 7.27 -16.26
CA ILE A 250 0.26 5.96 -16.70
C ILE A 250 -0.68 5.37 -15.65
N VAL A 251 -0.31 5.42 -14.39
CA VAL A 251 -1.15 4.97 -13.27
C VAL A 251 -2.49 5.69 -13.27
N ASN A 252 -2.49 7.01 -13.36
CA ASN A 252 -3.70 7.83 -13.41
C ASN A 252 -4.60 7.44 -14.59
N LYS A 253 -4.04 7.28 -15.78
CA LYS A 253 -4.78 6.84 -16.97
C LYS A 253 -5.42 5.46 -16.80
N LEU A 254 -4.69 4.51 -16.22
CA LEU A 254 -5.20 3.16 -15.96
C LEU A 254 -6.34 3.17 -14.93
N ILE A 255 -6.18 3.96 -13.88
CA ILE A 255 -7.23 4.17 -12.87
C ILE A 255 -8.47 4.79 -13.53
N TRP A 256 -8.32 5.88 -14.31
CA TRP A 256 -9.44 6.49 -15.03
C TRP A 256 -10.17 5.51 -15.94
N THR A 257 -9.42 4.72 -16.71
CA THR A 257 -10.00 3.70 -17.58
C THR A 257 -10.86 2.72 -16.78
N PHE A 258 -10.31 2.20 -15.68
CA PHE A 258 -11.03 1.25 -14.81
C PHE A 258 -12.24 1.88 -14.12
N LEU A 259 -12.16 3.14 -13.69
CA LEU A 259 -13.27 3.84 -13.05
C LEU A 259 -14.46 4.04 -14.00
N LYS A 260 -14.17 4.29 -15.30
CA LYS A 260 -15.18 4.49 -16.35
C LYS A 260 -15.76 3.19 -16.92
N GLU A 261 -15.14 2.04 -16.66
CA GLU A 261 -15.72 0.75 -17.04
C GLU A 261 -17.06 0.54 -16.32
N GLU A 262 -18.15 0.41 -17.09
CA GLU A 262 -19.46 0.02 -16.57
C GLU A 262 -19.34 -1.42 -16.06
N THR A 263 -19.62 -1.62 -14.79
CA THR A 263 -19.74 -2.97 -14.23
C THR A 263 -21.02 -3.56 -14.78
N THR A 264 -20.93 -4.29 -15.87
CA THR A 264 -22.07 -5.03 -16.44
C THR A 264 -22.54 -6.00 -15.35
N ARG A 265 -23.61 -5.62 -14.64
CA ARG A 265 -24.38 -6.58 -13.85
C ARG A 265 -24.88 -7.62 -14.86
N LYS A 266 -24.28 -8.81 -14.89
CA LYS A 266 -24.98 -9.97 -15.43
C LYS A 266 -26.24 -10.13 -14.60
N ARG A 267 -27.37 -9.73 -15.18
CA ARG A 267 -28.68 -10.19 -14.72
C ARG A 267 -28.76 -11.67 -15.12
N GLU A 268 -28.56 -12.55 -14.17
CA GLU A 268 -29.10 -13.90 -14.20
C GLU A 268 -30.39 -13.92 -13.40
#